data_0f717c286e579431d0a7aaa1948221bc
#
_entry.id   0f717c286e579431d0a7aaa1948221bc
#
_cell.length_a   1.000
_cell.length_b   1.000
_cell.length_c   1.000
_cell.angle_alpha   90.00
_cell.angle_beta   90.00
_cell.angle_gamma   90.00
#
_symmetry.space_group_name_H-M   'P 1'
#
loop_
_entity.id
_entity.type
_entity.pdbx_description
1 polymer ?
#
loop_
_entity_poly.entity_id
_entity_poly.type
_entity_poly.pdbx_seq_one_letter_code
_entity_poly.pdbx_strand_id
1 'polypeptide(L)'
;MRLSDKDHNIYAPGQFLEIAKDYHLYLQLSQLMIQKVLELFRDRKETVFLNLSAYDISSSASRSLLYDLLSDLPPGACERITFEILESEKIRDFNEMVDFLNEIRKFGVKIAIDDFGAGFSNFTAILQINTDFIKIARDLIINCDKDPMKQLCLQAISDIAKGINAELIAEHVENSGEQQTVESTNIQYTQGYYFSKPLPYQNLEQKKE
;
A
#
# COMPACT_ATOMS: atom_id res chain seq x y z
N MET A 1 -4.99 -2.75 9.63
CA MET A 1 -5.84 -2.25 10.75
C MET A 1 -6.71 -3.37 11.31
N ARG A 2 -7.01 -3.38 12.61
CA ARG A 2 -8.02 -4.21 13.29
C ARG A 2 -8.68 -3.35 14.37
N LEU A 3 -9.99 -3.49 14.53
CA LEU A 3 -10.76 -2.83 15.59
C LEU A 3 -11.04 -3.84 16.69
N SER A 4 -10.88 -3.46 17.95
CA SER A 4 -11.25 -4.28 19.11
C SER A 4 -12.33 -3.56 19.90
N ASP A 5 -13.38 -4.27 20.32
CA ASP A 5 -14.40 -3.76 21.23
C ASP A 5 -14.01 -3.96 22.70
N LYS A 6 -14.91 -3.58 23.61
CA LYS A 6 -14.71 -3.71 25.07
C LYS A 6 -14.63 -5.17 25.55
N ASP A 7 -15.21 -6.08 24.78
CA ASP A 7 -15.24 -7.51 25.07
C ASP A 7 -14.09 -8.26 24.37
N HIS A 8 -13.10 -7.50 23.81
CA HIS A 8 -11.92 -8.02 23.10
C HIS A 8 -12.25 -8.75 21.77
N ASN A 9 -13.44 -8.59 21.22
CA ASN A 9 -13.73 -9.08 19.88
C ASN A 9 -12.93 -8.28 18.86
N ILE A 10 -12.35 -8.97 17.87
CA ILE A 10 -11.52 -8.35 16.83
C ILE A 10 -12.29 -8.32 15.51
N TYR A 11 -12.42 -7.13 14.93
CA TYR A 11 -13.09 -6.88 13.68
C TYR A 11 -12.08 -6.56 12.57
N ALA A 12 -12.28 -7.19 11.39
CA ALA A 12 -11.51 -6.89 10.20
C ALA A 12 -12.01 -5.59 9.52
N PRO A 13 -11.17 -4.89 8.72
CA PRO A 13 -11.52 -3.62 8.09
C PRO A 13 -12.85 -3.66 7.32
N GLY A 14 -13.12 -4.70 6.55
CA GLY A 14 -14.37 -4.86 5.80
C GLY A 14 -15.65 -4.92 6.65
N GLN A 15 -15.54 -5.13 7.96
CA GLN A 15 -16.68 -5.20 8.87
C GLN A 15 -17.07 -3.83 9.45
N PHE A 16 -16.16 -2.84 9.42
CA PHE A 16 -16.41 -1.54 10.06
C PHE A 16 -16.08 -0.31 9.21
N LEU A 17 -15.26 -0.42 8.16
CA LEU A 17 -14.84 0.76 7.40
C LEU A 17 -16.00 1.45 6.68
N GLU A 18 -16.92 0.68 6.07
CA GLU A 18 -18.10 1.29 5.43
C GLU A 18 -18.99 1.99 6.46
N ILE A 19 -19.21 1.35 7.62
CA ILE A 19 -19.93 1.99 8.74
C ILE A 19 -19.23 3.28 9.17
N ALA A 20 -17.89 3.24 9.28
CA ALA A 20 -17.12 4.44 9.65
C ALA A 20 -17.24 5.57 8.61
N LYS A 21 -17.34 5.25 7.32
CA LYS A 21 -17.60 6.24 6.26
C LYS A 21 -19.00 6.83 6.40
N ASP A 22 -20.02 6.01 6.58
CA ASP A 22 -21.42 6.43 6.72
C ASP A 22 -21.62 7.37 7.92
N TYR A 23 -20.90 7.13 9.02
CA TYR A 23 -20.94 7.95 10.24
C TYR A 23 -19.85 9.04 10.29
N HIS A 24 -19.16 9.33 9.19
CA HIS A 24 -18.09 10.34 9.09
C HIS A 24 -16.94 10.15 10.09
N LEU A 25 -16.68 8.90 10.51
CA LEU A 25 -15.60 8.54 11.42
C LEU A 25 -14.33 8.06 10.70
N TYR A 26 -14.41 7.85 9.38
CA TYR A 26 -13.31 7.29 8.60
C TYR A 26 -12.00 8.08 8.75
N LEU A 27 -12.04 9.41 8.60
CA LEU A 27 -10.86 10.25 8.72
C LEU A 27 -10.22 10.16 10.10
N GLN A 28 -11.01 10.12 11.17
CA GLN A 28 -10.49 9.99 12.53
C GLN A 28 -9.78 8.63 12.73
N LEU A 29 -10.36 7.56 12.19
CA LEU A 29 -9.76 6.22 12.25
C LEU A 29 -8.47 6.15 11.43
N SER A 30 -8.44 6.74 10.23
CA SER A 30 -7.27 6.79 9.36
C SER A 30 -6.13 7.58 10.04
N GLN A 31 -6.41 8.78 10.52
CA GLN A 31 -5.45 9.61 11.24
C GLN A 31 -4.85 8.91 12.46
N LEU A 32 -5.71 8.27 13.29
CA LEU A 32 -5.27 7.52 14.45
C LEU A 32 -4.38 6.32 14.06
N MET A 33 -4.73 5.64 12.97
CA MET A 33 -3.95 4.51 12.47
C MET A 33 -2.57 4.96 11.95
N ILE A 34 -2.52 6.02 11.14
CA ILE A 34 -1.27 6.59 10.63
C ILE A 34 -0.39 7.01 11.81
N GLN A 35 -0.92 7.79 12.75
CA GLN A 35 -0.19 8.25 13.94
C GLN A 35 0.41 7.08 14.72
N LYS A 36 -0.40 6.06 15.05
CA LYS A 36 0.07 4.88 15.80
C LYS A 36 1.14 4.10 15.07
N VAL A 37 1.04 3.96 13.75
CA VAL A 37 2.04 3.22 12.98
C VAL A 37 3.33 4.01 12.87
N LEU A 38 3.29 5.31 12.61
CA LEU A 38 4.48 6.15 12.54
C LEU A 38 5.21 6.19 13.89
N GLU A 39 4.47 6.27 15.01
CA GLU A 39 5.03 6.18 16.35
C GLU A 39 5.68 4.81 16.60
N LEU A 40 5.01 3.72 16.23
CA LEU A 40 5.52 2.35 16.38
C LEU A 40 6.79 2.09 15.57
N PHE A 41 6.86 2.64 14.35
CA PHE A 41 7.98 2.43 13.42
C PHE A 41 9.05 3.51 13.50
N ARG A 42 8.93 4.48 14.40
CA ARG A 42 9.85 5.61 14.57
C ARG A 42 11.32 5.18 14.63
N ASP A 43 11.62 4.20 15.47
CA ASP A 43 13.00 3.72 15.73
C ASP A 43 13.25 2.31 15.15
N ARG A 44 12.33 1.77 14.38
CA ARG A 44 12.45 0.45 13.76
C ARG A 44 13.21 0.55 12.44
N LYS A 45 13.79 -0.58 12.00
CA LYS A 45 14.54 -0.68 10.74
C LYS A 45 13.70 -1.23 9.59
N GLU A 46 12.57 -1.82 9.90
CA GLU A 46 11.65 -2.43 8.94
C GLU A 46 10.96 -1.34 8.12
N THR A 47 10.70 -1.63 6.84
CA THR A 47 9.84 -0.80 5.97
C THR A 47 8.37 -1.06 6.29
N VAL A 48 7.58 -0.01 6.28
CA VAL A 48 6.13 -0.10 6.51
C VAL A 48 5.36 0.50 5.34
N PHE A 49 4.31 -0.18 4.96
CA PHE A 49 3.35 0.27 3.96
C PHE A 49 2.06 0.70 4.65
N LEU A 50 1.53 1.86 4.28
CA LEU A 50 0.39 2.52 4.90
C LEU A 50 -0.59 3.02 3.84
N ASN A 51 -1.84 2.57 3.90
CA ASN A 51 -2.89 3.09 3.03
C ASN A 51 -3.14 4.58 3.27
N LEU A 52 -3.22 5.33 2.19
CA LEU A 52 -3.56 6.75 2.16
C LEU A 52 -4.71 6.96 1.18
N SER A 53 -5.89 7.26 1.70
CA SER A 53 -7.11 7.35 0.90
C SER A 53 -7.31 8.74 0.28
N ALA A 54 -8.18 8.83 -0.73
CA ALA A 54 -8.63 10.10 -1.28
C ALA A 54 -9.26 11.01 -0.22
N TYR A 55 -9.88 10.45 0.83
CA TYR A 55 -10.41 11.24 1.96
C TYR A 55 -9.29 11.93 2.75
N ASP A 56 -8.19 11.21 3.00
CA ASP A 56 -7.01 11.75 3.69
C ASP A 56 -6.36 12.84 2.84
N ILE A 57 -6.20 12.61 1.55
CA ILE A 57 -5.60 13.55 0.59
C ILE A 57 -6.44 14.81 0.43
N SER A 58 -7.76 14.70 0.38
CA SER A 58 -8.67 15.84 0.20
C SER A 58 -8.89 16.65 1.48
N SER A 59 -8.52 16.12 2.64
CA SER A 59 -8.69 16.78 3.94
C SER A 59 -7.48 17.64 4.29
N SER A 60 -7.62 18.94 4.34
CA SER A 60 -6.55 19.85 4.79
C SER A 60 -6.06 19.53 6.20
N ALA A 61 -6.97 19.11 7.11
CA ALA A 61 -6.60 18.70 8.46
C ALA A 61 -5.75 17.41 8.48
N SER A 62 -6.10 16.42 7.63
CA SER A 62 -5.30 15.19 7.50
C SER A 62 -3.93 15.47 6.89
N ARG A 63 -3.86 16.32 5.87
CA ARG A 63 -2.58 16.75 5.26
C ARG A 63 -1.69 17.45 6.28
N SER A 64 -2.23 18.42 7.05
CA SER A 64 -1.48 19.12 8.09
C SER A 64 -0.95 18.16 9.15
N LEU A 65 -1.80 17.28 9.66
CA LEU A 65 -1.39 16.25 10.61
C LEU A 65 -0.27 15.37 10.06
N LEU A 66 -0.37 14.95 8.79
CA LEU A 66 0.65 14.11 8.17
C LEU A 66 1.99 14.84 8.04
N TYR A 67 1.99 16.12 7.65
CA TYR A 67 3.21 16.94 7.62
C TYR A 67 3.85 17.05 9.00
N ASP A 68 3.07 17.31 10.04
CA ASP A 68 3.56 17.40 11.42
C ASP A 68 4.20 16.07 11.86
N LEU A 69 3.50 14.95 11.63
CA LEU A 69 3.99 13.62 11.99
C LEU A 69 5.28 13.24 11.24
N LEU A 70 5.37 13.51 9.93
CA LEU A 70 6.57 13.22 9.15
C LEU A 70 7.76 14.11 9.55
N SER A 71 7.49 15.39 9.88
CA SER A 71 8.52 16.33 10.35
C SER A 71 9.12 15.94 11.70
N ASP A 72 8.33 15.26 12.54
CA ASP A 72 8.76 14.85 13.91
C ASP A 72 9.55 13.52 13.93
N LEU A 73 9.63 12.85 12.79
CA LEU A 73 10.37 11.59 12.69
C LEU A 73 11.89 11.82 12.66
N PRO A 74 12.69 10.89 13.22
CA PRO A 74 14.14 10.99 13.17
C PRO A 74 14.67 10.89 11.73
N PRO A 75 15.86 11.45 11.46
CA PRO A 75 16.48 11.38 10.13
C PRO A 75 16.54 9.96 9.57
N GLY A 76 16.14 9.79 8.30
CA GLY A 76 16.10 8.49 7.61
C GLY A 76 14.92 7.59 7.97
N ALA A 77 14.05 7.97 8.93
CA ALA A 77 12.86 7.18 9.24
C ALA A 77 11.82 7.23 8.11
N CYS A 78 11.65 8.39 7.49
CA CYS A 78 10.71 8.57 6.38
C CYS A 78 11.05 7.70 5.17
N GLU A 79 12.31 7.39 4.90
CA GLU A 79 12.74 6.53 3.78
C GLU A 79 12.22 5.09 3.89
N ARG A 80 11.76 4.69 5.08
CA ARG A 80 11.19 3.37 5.35
C ARG A 80 9.67 3.36 5.33
N ILE A 81 9.04 4.50 5.04
CA ILE A 81 7.59 4.64 4.99
C ILE A 81 7.17 4.70 3.52
N THR A 82 6.24 3.85 3.14
CA THR A 82 5.60 3.86 1.82
C THR A 82 4.11 4.08 2.00
N PHE A 83 3.55 5.10 1.34
CA PHE A 83 2.10 5.30 1.30
C PHE A 83 1.50 4.61 0.09
N GLU A 84 0.48 3.80 0.33
CA GLU A 84 -0.27 3.05 -0.69
C GLU A 84 -1.53 3.83 -1.08
N ILE A 85 -1.72 4.02 -2.38
CA ILE A 85 -2.88 4.69 -2.97
C ILE A 85 -3.58 3.69 -3.88
N LEU A 86 -4.87 3.45 -3.65
CA LEU A 86 -5.65 2.56 -4.50
C LEU A 86 -5.77 3.12 -5.93
N GLU A 87 -5.48 2.29 -6.94
CA GLU A 87 -5.64 2.64 -8.35
C GLU A 87 -7.06 3.12 -8.68
N SER A 88 -8.07 2.45 -8.10
CA SER A 88 -9.49 2.68 -8.39
C SER A 88 -10.09 3.87 -7.63
N GLU A 89 -9.33 4.54 -6.78
CA GLU A 89 -9.86 5.59 -5.92
C GLU A 89 -10.24 6.84 -6.72
N LYS A 90 -11.50 7.25 -6.63
CA LYS A 90 -12.00 8.45 -7.31
C LYS A 90 -11.53 9.70 -6.58
N ILE A 91 -10.43 10.25 -7.02
CA ILE A 91 -9.91 11.52 -6.51
C ILE A 91 -10.56 12.67 -7.31
N ARG A 92 -11.12 13.64 -6.61
CA ARG A 92 -11.84 14.77 -7.22
C ARG A 92 -10.92 15.65 -8.06
N ASP A 93 -9.72 15.89 -7.56
CA ASP A 93 -8.69 16.66 -8.24
C ASP A 93 -7.39 15.86 -8.26
N PHE A 94 -7.07 15.32 -9.43
CA PHE A 94 -5.87 14.51 -9.63
C PHE A 94 -4.58 15.34 -9.49
N ASN A 95 -4.61 16.60 -9.93
CA ASN A 95 -3.44 17.47 -9.83
C ASN A 95 -3.15 17.82 -8.37
N GLU A 96 -4.20 18.13 -7.58
CA GLU A 96 -4.06 18.37 -6.13
C GLU A 96 -3.45 17.14 -5.42
N MET A 97 -3.83 15.93 -5.82
CA MET A 97 -3.22 14.72 -5.30
C MET A 97 -1.74 14.62 -5.64
N VAL A 98 -1.39 14.81 -6.93
CA VAL A 98 0.01 14.75 -7.37
C VAL A 98 0.86 15.78 -6.64
N ASP A 99 0.37 17.01 -6.49
CA ASP A 99 1.06 18.07 -5.75
C ASP A 99 1.29 17.66 -4.29
N PHE A 100 0.26 17.16 -3.63
CA PHE A 100 0.38 16.67 -2.25
C PHE A 100 1.38 15.52 -2.11
N LEU A 101 1.36 14.54 -3.03
CA LEU A 101 2.32 13.44 -3.02
C LEU A 101 3.76 13.93 -3.22
N ASN A 102 3.96 14.91 -4.09
CA ASN A 102 5.26 15.54 -4.27
C ASN A 102 5.73 16.29 -3.01
N GLU A 103 4.81 16.90 -2.26
CA GLU A 103 5.15 17.54 -0.97
C GLU A 103 5.59 16.52 0.08
N ILE A 104 4.85 15.42 0.26
CA ILE A 104 5.24 14.41 1.26
C ILE A 104 6.53 13.68 0.88
N ARG A 105 6.84 13.53 -0.41
CA ARG A 105 8.12 12.97 -0.88
C ARG A 105 9.34 13.79 -0.43
N LYS A 106 9.20 15.08 -0.21
CA LYS A 106 10.30 15.92 0.31
C LYS A 106 10.81 15.46 1.67
N PHE A 107 10.00 14.73 2.43
CA PHE A 107 10.40 14.08 3.67
C PHE A 107 11.18 12.78 3.45
N GLY A 108 11.22 12.24 2.23
CA GLY A 108 11.89 10.99 1.89
C GLY A 108 10.96 9.76 1.85
N VAL A 109 9.65 9.93 2.03
CA VAL A 109 8.68 8.82 1.93
C VAL A 109 8.55 8.34 0.48
N LYS A 110 8.15 7.09 0.32
CA LYS A 110 7.87 6.44 -0.96
C LYS A 110 6.36 6.33 -1.20
N ILE A 111 5.99 6.16 -2.47
CA ILE A 111 4.59 6.01 -2.90
C ILE A 111 4.44 4.67 -3.63
N ALA A 112 3.38 3.94 -3.29
CA ALA A 112 2.95 2.73 -3.98
C ALA A 112 1.56 2.93 -4.60
N ILE A 113 1.37 2.42 -5.80
CA ILE A 113 0.01 2.23 -6.35
C ILE A 113 -0.45 0.83 -5.97
N ASP A 114 -1.61 0.75 -5.34
CA ASP A 114 -2.19 -0.49 -4.84
C ASP A 114 -3.30 -1.02 -5.74
N ASP A 115 -3.50 -2.35 -5.75
CA ASP A 115 -4.49 -3.07 -6.56
C ASP A 115 -4.38 -2.83 -8.07
N PHE A 116 -3.16 -2.64 -8.59
CA PHE A 116 -2.96 -2.38 -10.02
C PHE A 116 -3.34 -3.58 -10.88
N GLY A 117 -4.24 -3.35 -11.84
CA GLY A 117 -4.75 -4.38 -12.73
C GLY A 117 -6.08 -5.01 -12.29
N ALA A 118 -6.69 -4.56 -11.17
CA ALA A 118 -8.01 -5.02 -10.71
C ALA A 118 -9.18 -4.51 -11.59
N GLY A 119 -8.93 -3.53 -12.46
CA GLY A 119 -9.99 -2.90 -13.26
C GLY A 119 -9.46 -2.26 -14.54
N PHE A 120 -9.92 -1.05 -14.84
CA PHE A 120 -9.41 -0.25 -15.95
C PHE A 120 -8.13 0.46 -15.54
N SER A 121 -7.00 -0.21 -15.70
CA SER A 121 -5.69 0.32 -15.30
C SER A 121 -5.36 1.63 -15.99
N ASN A 122 -5.09 2.65 -15.17
CA ASN A 122 -4.73 3.98 -15.66
C ASN A 122 -3.20 4.17 -15.65
N PHE A 123 -2.53 3.71 -16.71
CA PHE A 123 -1.09 3.90 -16.87
C PHE A 123 -0.65 5.36 -16.82
N THR A 124 -1.52 6.29 -17.26
CA THR A 124 -1.21 7.73 -17.20
C THR A 124 -1.06 8.19 -15.74
N ALA A 125 -1.88 7.67 -14.83
CA ALA A 125 -1.77 7.99 -13.41
C ALA A 125 -0.42 7.55 -12.83
N ILE A 126 0.03 6.33 -13.15
CA ILE A 126 1.35 5.83 -12.71
C ILE A 126 2.48 6.77 -13.14
N LEU A 127 2.47 7.22 -14.41
CA LEU A 127 3.48 8.12 -14.94
C LEU A 127 3.46 9.50 -14.27
N GLN A 128 2.27 10.02 -13.97
CA GLN A 128 2.11 11.34 -13.36
C GLN A 128 2.42 11.33 -11.84
N ILE A 129 2.08 10.24 -11.16
CA ILE A 129 2.39 10.04 -9.73
C ILE A 129 3.89 9.80 -9.53
N ASN A 130 4.61 9.30 -10.54
CA ASN A 130 6.02 8.89 -10.43
C ASN A 130 6.22 7.90 -9.29
N THR A 131 5.44 6.81 -9.29
CA THR A 131 5.37 5.83 -8.19
C THR A 131 6.68 5.09 -7.99
N ASP A 132 7.01 4.76 -6.72
CA ASP A 132 8.18 3.95 -6.36
C ASP A 132 7.87 2.44 -6.41
N PHE A 133 6.62 2.08 -6.11
CA PHE A 133 6.14 0.69 -6.13
C PHE A 133 4.82 0.56 -6.86
N ILE A 134 4.62 -0.57 -7.52
CA ILE A 134 3.33 -0.99 -8.08
C ILE A 134 3.00 -2.35 -7.47
N LYS A 135 1.88 -2.44 -6.74
CA LYS A 135 1.36 -3.67 -6.16
C LYS A 135 0.35 -4.27 -7.12
N ILE A 136 0.65 -5.46 -7.61
CA ILE A 136 -0.14 -6.14 -8.62
C ILE A 136 -1.32 -6.84 -7.95
N ALA A 137 -2.53 -6.53 -8.43
CA ALA A 137 -3.78 -7.01 -7.89
C ALA A 137 -3.89 -8.54 -7.94
N ARG A 138 -4.65 -9.09 -6.99
CA ARG A 138 -4.95 -10.52 -6.86
C ARG A 138 -5.43 -11.15 -8.17
N ASP A 139 -6.26 -10.46 -8.92
CA ASP A 139 -6.88 -11.00 -10.13
C ASP A 139 -5.88 -11.37 -11.24
N LEU A 140 -4.71 -10.72 -11.27
CA LEU A 140 -3.64 -11.06 -12.18
C LEU A 140 -2.72 -12.17 -11.63
N ILE A 141 -2.65 -12.34 -10.32
CA ILE A 141 -1.75 -13.30 -9.66
C ILE A 141 -2.39 -14.68 -9.52
N ILE A 142 -3.66 -14.75 -9.07
CA ILE A 142 -4.33 -16.03 -8.84
C ILE A 142 -4.37 -16.87 -10.11
N ASN A 143 -3.87 -18.11 -10.04
CA ASN A 143 -3.75 -19.05 -11.17
C ASN A 143 -2.94 -18.52 -12.38
N CYS A 144 -2.04 -17.56 -12.21
CA CYS A 144 -1.21 -17.04 -13.29
C CYS A 144 -0.30 -18.13 -13.90
N ASP A 145 0.04 -19.15 -13.13
CA ASP A 145 0.80 -20.33 -13.57
C ASP A 145 0.09 -21.14 -14.67
N LYS A 146 -1.25 -21.02 -14.77
CA LYS A 146 -2.11 -21.76 -15.71
C LYS A 146 -2.72 -20.89 -16.80
N ASP A 147 -2.50 -19.58 -16.76
CA ASP A 147 -3.12 -18.62 -17.66
C ASP A 147 -2.07 -17.83 -18.46
N PRO A 148 -1.83 -18.19 -19.74
CA PRO A 148 -0.85 -17.48 -20.58
C PRO A 148 -1.15 -15.98 -20.78
N MET A 149 -2.44 -15.57 -20.70
CA MET A 149 -2.81 -14.14 -20.82
C MET A 149 -2.39 -13.37 -19.59
N LYS A 150 -2.54 -13.94 -18.40
CA LYS A 150 -2.03 -13.33 -17.17
C LYS A 150 -0.52 -13.21 -17.17
N GLN A 151 0.18 -14.25 -17.62
CA GLN A 151 1.65 -14.21 -17.79
C GLN A 151 2.09 -13.09 -18.73
N LEU A 152 1.39 -12.92 -19.86
CA LEU A 152 1.65 -11.81 -20.77
C LEU A 152 1.40 -10.45 -20.12
N CYS A 153 0.30 -10.30 -19.36
CA CYS A 153 0.01 -9.07 -18.60
C CYS A 153 1.10 -8.78 -17.56
N LEU A 154 1.52 -9.78 -16.79
CA LEU A 154 2.59 -9.64 -15.80
C LEU A 154 3.90 -9.18 -16.44
N GLN A 155 4.26 -9.77 -17.59
CA GLN A 155 5.45 -9.37 -18.33
C GLN A 155 5.34 -7.91 -18.82
N ALA A 156 4.19 -7.51 -19.37
CA ALA A 156 3.98 -6.14 -19.82
C ALA A 156 4.07 -5.13 -18.67
N ILE A 157 3.50 -5.46 -17.51
CA ILE A 157 3.60 -4.62 -16.31
C ILE A 157 5.05 -4.52 -15.85
N SER A 158 5.79 -5.63 -15.87
CA SER A 158 7.22 -5.66 -15.52
C SER A 158 8.05 -4.75 -16.42
N ASP A 159 7.81 -4.79 -17.73
CA ASP A 159 8.54 -3.96 -18.69
C ASP A 159 8.23 -2.46 -18.49
N ILE A 160 6.98 -2.12 -18.19
CA ILE A 160 6.56 -0.73 -17.88
C ILE A 160 7.22 -0.26 -16.58
N ALA A 161 7.11 -1.04 -15.50
CA ALA A 161 7.69 -0.70 -14.21
C ALA A 161 9.20 -0.44 -14.32
N LYS A 162 9.91 -1.29 -15.06
CA LYS A 162 11.33 -1.10 -15.36
C LYS A 162 11.59 0.20 -16.11
N GLY A 163 10.72 0.56 -17.07
CA GLY A 163 10.85 1.79 -17.88
C GLY A 163 10.70 3.08 -17.05
N ILE A 164 9.94 3.03 -15.94
CA ILE A 164 9.71 4.15 -15.03
C ILE A 164 10.52 4.04 -13.73
N ASN A 165 11.37 3.03 -13.60
CA ASN A 165 12.17 2.75 -12.42
C ASN A 165 11.35 2.50 -11.14
N ALA A 166 10.17 1.86 -11.29
CA ALA A 166 9.35 1.41 -10.16
C ALA A 166 9.62 -0.08 -9.86
N GLU A 167 9.51 -0.46 -8.59
CA GLU A 167 9.60 -1.84 -8.15
C GLU A 167 8.20 -2.48 -8.08
N LEU A 168 8.12 -3.78 -8.33
CA LEU A 168 6.88 -4.53 -8.35
C LEU A 168 6.70 -5.41 -7.12
N ILE A 169 5.47 -5.45 -6.61
CA ILE A 169 5.06 -6.34 -5.53
C ILE A 169 3.88 -7.18 -6.03
N ALA A 170 4.05 -8.49 -6.16
CA ALA A 170 2.95 -9.40 -6.45
C ALA A 170 2.21 -9.74 -5.16
N GLU A 171 0.92 -9.46 -5.12
CA GLU A 171 0.09 -9.73 -3.95
C GLU A 171 -0.70 -11.03 -4.09
N HIS A 172 -1.14 -11.57 -2.94
CA HIS A 172 -1.97 -12.78 -2.90
C HIS A 172 -1.37 -14.02 -3.57
N VAL A 173 -0.05 -14.19 -3.54
CA VAL A 173 0.58 -15.44 -3.95
C VAL A 173 0.20 -16.54 -2.95
N GLU A 174 -0.50 -17.59 -3.42
CA GLU A 174 -1.07 -18.62 -2.56
C GLU A 174 -0.40 -20.01 -2.74
N ASN A 175 0.35 -20.23 -3.83
CA ASN A 175 1.02 -21.50 -4.12
C ASN A 175 2.34 -21.33 -4.86
N SER A 176 3.11 -22.45 -4.95
CA SER A 176 4.43 -22.47 -5.57
C SER A 176 4.41 -22.24 -7.09
N GLY A 177 3.34 -22.59 -7.80
CA GLY A 177 3.21 -22.35 -9.24
C GLY A 177 3.11 -20.87 -9.54
N GLU A 178 2.26 -20.15 -8.79
CA GLU A 178 2.16 -18.69 -8.87
C GLU A 178 3.50 -18.03 -8.54
N GLN A 179 4.17 -18.46 -7.45
CA GLN A 179 5.48 -17.93 -7.07
C GLN A 179 6.52 -18.08 -8.18
N GLN A 180 6.64 -19.27 -8.78
CA GLN A 180 7.56 -19.50 -9.88
C GLN A 180 7.27 -18.64 -11.10
N THR A 181 5.99 -18.45 -11.42
CA THR A 181 5.56 -17.57 -12.52
C THR A 181 5.94 -16.11 -12.24
N VAL A 182 5.66 -15.62 -11.05
CA VAL A 182 6.02 -14.26 -10.62
C VAL A 182 7.53 -14.05 -10.67
N GLU A 183 8.33 -14.98 -10.18
CA GLU A 183 9.80 -14.92 -10.24
C GLU A 183 10.31 -14.86 -11.69
N SER A 184 9.69 -15.62 -12.61
CA SER A 184 10.09 -15.63 -14.02
C SER A 184 9.82 -14.32 -14.76
N THR A 185 8.96 -13.46 -14.23
CA THR A 185 8.61 -12.15 -14.80
C THR A 185 9.41 -10.98 -14.22
N ASN A 186 10.48 -11.24 -13.45
CA ASN A 186 11.32 -10.22 -12.81
C ASN A 186 10.56 -9.27 -11.84
N ILE A 187 9.52 -9.78 -11.18
CA ILE A 187 8.84 -9.08 -10.10
C ILE A 187 9.70 -9.23 -8.83
N GLN A 188 10.05 -8.11 -8.18
CA GLN A 188 11.06 -8.05 -7.12
C GLN A 188 10.55 -8.58 -5.79
N TYR A 189 9.29 -8.32 -5.46
CA TYR A 189 8.71 -8.68 -4.17
C TYR A 189 7.44 -9.47 -4.33
N THR A 190 7.20 -10.36 -3.38
CA THR A 190 6.00 -11.19 -3.34
C THR A 190 5.40 -11.21 -1.94
N GLN A 191 4.07 -11.14 -1.88
CA GLN A 191 3.30 -11.19 -0.65
C GLN A 191 2.11 -12.14 -0.82
N GLY A 192 1.83 -12.97 0.17
CA GLY A 192 0.67 -13.83 0.14
C GLY A 192 0.71 -14.98 1.15
N TYR A 193 -0.36 -15.77 1.15
CA TYR A 193 -0.52 -16.89 2.09
C TYR A 193 0.45 -18.03 1.84
N TYR A 194 1.10 -18.07 0.69
CA TYR A 194 2.20 -18.97 0.44
C TYR A 194 3.35 -18.80 1.44
N PHE A 195 3.60 -17.57 1.89
CA PHE A 195 4.65 -17.24 2.86
C PHE A 195 4.12 -17.20 4.29
N SER A 196 3.10 -16.37 4.54
CA SER A 196 2.45 -16.29 5.83
C SER A 196 1.09 -15.59 5.74
N LYS A 197 0.19 -15.92 6.68
CA LYS A 197 -1.01 -15.11 6.91
C LYS A 197 -0.65 -13.84 7.69
N PRO A 198 -1.48 -12.77 7.60
CA PRO A 198 -1.28 -11.57 8.40
C PRO A 198 -1.23 -11.90 9.90
N LEU A 199 -0.20 -11.41 10.57
CA LEU A 199 0.03 -11.61 12.00
C LEU A 199 -0.09 -10.26 12.74
N PRO A 200 -0.48 -10.27 14.03
CA PRO A 200 -0.34 -9.11 14.89
C PRO A 200 1.11 -8.61 14.92
N TYR A 201 1.31 -7.30 14.97
CA TYR A 201 2.66 -6.71 14.93
C TYR A 201 3.56 -7.17 16.10
N GLN A 202 2.97 -7.53 17.25
CA GLN A 202 3.70 -8.06 18.40
C GLN A 202 4.49 -9.34 18.06
N ASN A 203 4.06 -10.07 17.03
CA ASN A 203 4.73 -11.29 16.57
C ASN A 203 5.93 -11.01 15.66
N LEU A 204 6.15 -9.76 15.23
CA LEU A 204 7.33 -9.39 14.44
C LEU A 204 8.64 -9.54 15.22
N GLU A 205 8.58 -9.45 16.55
CA GLU A 205 9.75 -9.61 17.41
C GLU A 205 10.15 -11.07 17.62
N GLN A 206 9.22 -12.01 17.43
CA GLN A 206 9.46 -13.45 17.66
C GLN A 206 10.13 -14.17 16.47
N LYS A 207 10.22 -13.55 15.29
CA LYS A 207 10.84 -14.12 14.07
C LYS A 207 12.32 -13.77 13.89
N LYS A 208 12.99 -13.21 14.89
CA LYS A 208 14.41 -12.83 14.84
C LYS A 208 15.36 -13.92 15.38
N GLU A 209 14.88 -15.18 15.52
CA GLU A 209 15.74 -16.34 15.81
C GLU A 209 15.94 -17.21 14.59
#